data_44d16a978fea9afec8a8d7b971431d8c
#
_entry.id   44d16a978fea9afec8a8d7b971431d8c
#
_cell.length_a   1.000
_cell.length_b   1.000
_cell.length_c   1.000
_cell.angle_alpha   90.00
_cell.angle_beta   90.00
_cell.angle_gamma   90.00
#
_symmetry.space_group_name_H-M   'P 1'
#
loop_
_entity.id
_entity.type
_entity.pdbx_description
1 polymer ?
#
loop_
_entity_poly.entity_id
_entity_poly.type
_entity_poly.pdbx_seq_one_letter_code
_entity_poly.pdbx_strand_id
1 'polypeptide(L)'
;SLNNLKKSIYGLTEINKKNLSKGKIIACPGCYPTSILLPLSPLIKKNLIDFKNIVIDSKSGFSGAGRGVHKKFKNKNLYGSTSAYGIGSHRHNAEIQQELSYIKKNIEFTFTPHILPMFRGILSTIYLNYKSKSNLNKIYNELRRYYMKDKFIKILKNKGLSTNDVINTNNCQISVCKSKDKKKLIILSSIDNLIKGGAGQAVQNLNFIYNFKFNEGLK
;
A
#
# COMPACT_ATOMS: atom_id res chain seq x y z
N SER A 1 20.27 -5.25 15.98
CA SER A 1 20.67 -6.60 16.41
C SER A 1 19.55 -7.59 16.11
N LEU A 2 19.88 -8.86 15.86
CA LEU A 2 18.89 -9.95 15.64
C LEU A 2 17.87 -10.06 16.77
N ASN A 3 18.26 -9.77 18.00
CA ASN A 3 17.37 -9.75 19.16
C ASN A 3 16.30 -8.66 19.08
N ASN A 4 16.58 -7.52 18.46
CA ASN A 4 15.60 -6.46 18.27
C ASN A 4 14.62 -6.80 17.15
N LEU A 5 15.06 -7.50 16.10
CA LEU A 5 14.17 -7.98 15.04
C LEU A 5 13.10 -8.94 15.57
N LYS A 6 13.47 -9.86 16.47
CA LYS A 6 12.53 -10.80 17.11
C LYS A 6 11.46 -10.11 17.96
N LYS A 7 11.70 -8.87 18.40
CA LYS A 7 10.79 -8.07 19.24
C LYS A 7 10.03 -7.01 18.44
N SER A 8 10.25 -6.93 17.13
CA SER A 8 9.62 -5.95 16.25
C SER A 8 8.32 -6.50 15.67
N ILE A 9 7.33 -5.62 15.56
CA ILE A 9 6.06 -5.89 14.89
C ILE A 9 5.94 -4.97 13.69
N TYR A 10 5.53 -5.51 12.56
CA TYR A 10 5.27 -4.72 11.36
C TYR A 10 4.02 -3.85 11.55
N GLY A 11 4.22 -2.54 11.49
CA GLY A 11 3.27 -1.52 11.91
C GLY A 11 2.30 -1.07 10.82
N LEU A 12 1.74 -1.98 10.05
CA LEU A 12 0.58 -1.70 9.20
C LEU A 12 -0.67 -1.94 10.03
N THR A 13 -1.19 -0.87 10.67
CA THR A 13 -2.22 -0.95 11.72
C THR A 13 -3.39 -1.83 11.31
N GLU A 14 -3.98 -1.62 10.14
CA GLU A 14 -5.20 -2.30 9.69
C GLU A 14 -5.01 -3.81 9.50
N ILE A 15 -3.80 -4.24 9.20
CA ILE A 15 -3.48 -5.65 8.98
C ILE A 15 -3.05 -6.36 10.27
N ASN A 16 -2.30 -5.66 11.13
CA ASN A 16 -1.61 -6.26 12.28
C ASN A 16 -2.14 -5.81 13.66
N LYS A 17 -3.34 -5.23 13.74
CA LYS A 17 -3.96 -4.74 15.00
C LYS A 17 -3.74 -5.66 16.20
N LYS A 18 -3.99 -6.96 16.04
CA LYS A 18 -3.93 -7.94 17.13
C LYS A 18 -2.54 -8.09 17.76
N ASN A 19 -1.50 -7.68 17.06
CA ASN A 19 -0.11 -7.87 17.51
C ASN A 19 0.59 -6.57 17.89
N LEU A 20 0.07 -5.40 17.46
CA LEU A 20 0.76 -4.12 17.64
C LEU A 20 1.14 -3.83 19.10
N SER A 21 0.22 -4.03 20.04
CA SER A 21 0.46 -3.79 21.47
C SER A 21 1.45 -4.77 22.12
N LYS A 22 1.82 -5.86 21.41
CA LYS A 22 2.80 -6.84 21.89
C LYS A 22 4.23 -6.48 21.52
N GLY A 23 4.42 -5.56 20.58
CA GLY A 23 5.73 -5.19 20.06
C GLY A 23 6.44 -4.17 20.94
N LYS A 24 7.72 -4.41 21.23
CA LYS A 24 8.59 -3.39 21.85
C LYS A 24 9.12 -2.39 20.80
N ILE A 25 9.15 -2.78 19.55
CA ILE A 25 9.57 -1.97 18.41
C ILE A 25 8.50 -2.13 17.34
N ILE A 26 8.03 -1.02 16.80
CA ILE A 26 7.08 -1.00 15.68
C ILE A 26 7.82 -0.56 14.42
N ALA A 27 7.93 -1.49 13.47
CA ALA A 27 8.52 -1.23 12.16
C ALA A 27 7.45 -0.67 11.23
N CYS A 28 7.42 0.66 11.05
CA CYS A 28 6.46 1.30 10.15
C CYS A 28 6.74 0.91 8.70
N PRO A 29 5.69 0.59 7.91
CA PRO A 29 5.82 0.21 6.52
C PRO A 29 6.37 1.34 5.64
N GLY A 30 7.02 0.97 4.54
CA GLY A 30 7.31 1.89 3.46
C GLY A 30 6.04 2.35 2.75
N CYS A 31 6.11 3.48 2.03
CA CYS A 31 4.95 4.07 1.38
C CYS A 31 4.34 3.17 0.27
N TYR A 32 5.16 2.60 -0.61
CA TYR A 32 4.67 1.63 -1.59
C TYR A 32 4.10 0.37 -0.95
N PRO A 33 4.79 -0.30 0.01
CA PRO A 33 4.22 -1.41 0.75
C PRO A 33 2.86 -1.10 1.36
N THR A 34 2.68 0.07 1.97
CA THR A 34 1.38 0.49 2.51
C THR A 34 0.29 0.47 1.43
N SER A 35 0.53 1.11 0.27
CA SER A 35 -0.46 1.19 -0.81
C SER A 35 -0.77 -0.16 -1.46
N ILE A 36 0.17 -1.11 -1.40
CA ILE A 36 0.10 -2.43 -2.03
C ILE A 36 -0.48 -3.48 -1.09
N LEU A 37 0.00 -3.52 0.15
CA LEU A 37 -0.41 -4.53 1.12
C LEU A 37 -1.84 -4.34 1.60
N LEU A 38 -2.31 -3.10 1.72
CA LEU A 38 -3.70 -2.82 2.11
C LEU A 38 -4.71 -3.52 1.17
N PRO A 39 -4.66 -3.40 -0.15
CA PRO A 39 -5.59 -4.15 -1.00
C PRO A 39 -5.28 -5.64 -1.12
N LEU A 40 -3.99 -6.05 -1.16
CA LEU A 40 -3.64 -7.44 -1.47
C LEU A 40 -3.79 -8.39 -0.29
N SER A 41 -3.39 -7.99 0.91
CA SER A 41 -3.36 -8.89 2.08
C SER A 41 -4.71 -9.55 2.39
N PRO A 42 -5.85 -8.84 2.42
CA PRO A 42 -7.15 -9.46 2.64
C PRO A 42 -7.54 -10.45 1.54
N LEU A 43 -7.25 -10.10 0.28
CA LEU A 43 -7.62 -10.91 -0.88
C LEU A 43 -6.82 -12.22 -0.95
N ILE A 44 -5.53 -12.15 -0.64
CA ILE A 44 -4.65 -13.32 -0.56
C ILE A 44 -5.07 -14.22 0.59
N LYS A 45 -5.31 -13.64 1.77
CA LYS A 45 -5.77 -14.38 2.95
C LYS A 45 -7.08 -15.12 2.70
N LYS A 46 -7.96 -14.56 1.88
CA LYS A 46 -9.25 -15.15 1.49
C LYS A 46 -9.19 -16.01 0.22
N ASN A 47 -8.02 -16.13 -0.38
CA ASN A 47 -7.80 -16.95 -1.57
C ASN A 47 -8.73 -16.58 -2.74
N LEU A 48 -8.91 -15.25 -2.95
CA LEU A 48 -9.84 -14.70 -3.95
C LEU A 48 -9.19 -14.35 -5.29
N ILE A 49 -7.87 -14.21 -5.30
CA ILE A 49 -7.06 -13.85 -6.47
C ILE A 49 -6.02 -14.92 -6.76
N ASP A 50 -5.56 -14.97 -7.99
CA ASP A 50 -4.39 -15.77 -8.35
C ASP A 50 -3.13 -15.15 -7.70
N PHE A 51 -2.23 -16.00 -7.23
CA PHE A 51 -0.99 -15.59 -6.55
C PHE A 51 0.20 -15.48 -7.50
N LYS A 52 -0.03 -15.80 -8.77
CA LYS A 52 0.94 -15.68 -9.85
C LYS A 52 0.58 -14.52 -10.76
N ASN A 53 1.60 -13.98 -11.42
CA ASN A 53 1.42 -12.90 -12.39
C ASN A 53 0.73 -11.65 -11.84
N ILE A 54 0.95 -11.31 -10.57
CA ILE A 54 0.52 -10.03 -10.01
C ILE A 54 1.46 -8.95 -10.55
N VAL A 55 0.91 -7.98 -11.28
CA VAL A 55 1.69 -6.83 -11.78
C VAL A 55 1.29 -5.59 -10.99
N ILE A 56 2.27 -4.92 -10.42
CA ILE A 56 2.11 -3.73 -9.58
C ILE A 56 2.89 -2.59 -10.21
N ASP A 57 2.16 -1.62 -10.74
CA ASP A 57 2.69 -0.42 -11.36
C ASP A 57 2.32 0.78 -10.48
N SER A 58 3.31 1.34 -9.79
CA SER A 58 3.09 2.40 -8.79
C SER A 58 3.72 3.71 -9.20
N LYS A 59 2.95 4.78 -9.12
CA LYS A 59 3.31 6.15 -9.41
C LYS A 59 3.43 6.94 -8.12
N SER A 60 4.58 7.60 -7.90
CA SER A 60 4.85 8.40 -6.68
C SER A 60 5.29 9.80 -7.03
N GLY A 61 4.88 10.74 -6.21
CA GLY A 61 5.52 12.04 -6.16
C GLY A 61 7.00 11.94 -5.73
N PHE A 62 7.81 12.90 -6.14
CA PHE A 62 9.27 12.87 -5.89
C PHE A 62 9.65 13.07 -4.41
N SER A 63 8.75 13.54 -3.54
CA SER A 63 8.98 13.60 -2.09
C SER A 63 9.28 12.23 -1.47
N GLY A 64 8.84 11.14 -2.11
CA GLY A 64 9.14 9.76 -1.70
C GLY A 64 10.62 9.38 -1.78
N ALA A 65 11.43 10.12 -2.53
CA ALA A 65 12.88 9.91 -2.61
C ALA A 65 13.66 10.36 -1.36
N GLY A 66 12.96 10.98 -0.38
CA GLY A 66 13.52 11.39 0.90
C GLY A 66 14.32 12.70 0.85
N ARG A 67 15.04 12.99 1.95
CA ARG A 67 15.83 14.23 2.18
C ARG A 67 17.00 14.30 1.22
N GLY A 68 17.15 14.09 0.18
CA GLY A 68 18.22 14.14 -0.83
C GLY A 68 17.67 14.21 -2.23
N VAL A 69 16.36 14.42 -2.36
CA VAL A 69 15.66 14.44 -3.64
C VAL A 69 16.34 15.37 -4.65
N HIS A 70 16.67 16.59 -4.26
CA HIS A 70 17.36 17.56 -5.12
C HIS A 70 18.76 17.11 -5.55
N LYS A 71 19.52 16.42 -4.66
CA LYS A 71 20.83 15.86 -5.02
C LYS A 71 20.68 14.65 -5.96
N LYS A 72 19.71 13.78 -5.70
CA LYS A 72 19.45 12.57 -6.47
C LYS A 72 18.96 12.86 -7.91
N PHE A 73 18.26 13.98 -8.07
CA PHE A 73 17.65 14.38 -9.34
C PHE A 73 18.18 15.71 -9.87
N LYS A 74 19.38 16.13 -9.42
CA LYS A 74 20.01 17.43 -9.70
C LYS A 74 20.03 17.82 -11.20
N ASN A 75 20.07 16.84 -12.08
CA ASN A 75 20.10 17.03 -13.53
C ASN A 75 18.80 16.55 -14.23
N LYS A 76 17.70 16.29 -13.47
CA LYS A 76 16.45 15.84 -14.05
C LYS A 76 15.38 16.92 -13.86
N ASN A 77 14.66 17.21 -14.90
CA ASN A 77 13.48 18.06 -14.84
C ASN A 77 12.36 17.32 -14.08
N LEU A 78 12.32 17.47 -12.76
CA LEU A 78 11.34 16.80 -11.88
C LEU A 78 9.89 17.14 -12.21
N TYR A 79 9.64 18.30 -12.79
CA TYR A 79 8.30 18.78 -13.12
C TYR A 79 7.91 18.53 -14.59
N GLY A 80 8.85 18.11 -15.42
CA GLY A 80 8.64 17.89 -16.85
C GLY A 80 8.84 16.45 -17.33
N SER A 81 9.14 15.51 -16.42
CA SER A 81 9.43 14.12 -16.83
C SER A 81 8.88 13.09 -15.85
N THR A 82 8.63 11.90 -16.37
CA THR A 82 8.28 10.69 -15.61
C THR A 82 9.39 9.66 -15.78
N SER A 83 9.77 8.96 -14.73
CA SER A 83 10.85 7.96 -14.79
C SER A 83 10.48 6.70 -14.01
N ALA A 84 10.62 5.53 -14.62
CA ALA A 84 10.69 4.27 -13.89
C ALA A 84 12.06 4.16 -13.20
N TYR A 85 12.12 3.57 -12.02
CA TYR A 85 13.38 3.42 -11.28
C TYR A 85 13.38 2.17 -10.42
N GLY A 86 14.57 1.70 -10.05
CA GLY A 86 14.71 0.54 -9.15
C GLY A 86 14.01 -0.72 -9.67
N ILE A 87 13.93 -0.90 -10.99
CA ILE A 87 13.25 -2.03 -11.62
C ILE A 87 13.92 -3.33 -11.15
N GLY A 88 13.13 -4.25 -10.58
CA GLY A 88 13.60 -5.51 -10.03
C GLY A 88 14.46 -5.41 -8.76
N SER A 89 14.96 -4.22 -8.40
CA SER A 89 15.93 -4.01 -7.30
C SER A 89 15.49 -3.01 -6.22
N HIS A 90 14.29 -2.46 -6.32
CA HIS A 90 13.80 -1.51 -5.34
C HIS A 90 13.70 -2.14 -3.94
N ARG A 91 14.19 -1.46 -2.91
CA ARG A 91 14.22 -1.96 -1.51
C ARG A 91 12.85 -2.46 -1.00
N HIS A 92 11.76 -1.87 -1.45
CA HIS A 92 10.41 -2.27 -1.05
C HIS A 92 9.99 -3.62 -1.66
N ASN A 93 10.67 -4.17 -2.68
CA ASN A 93 10.42 -5.53 -3.17
C ASN A 93 10.55 -6.56 -2.05
N ALA A 94 11.65 -6.48 -1.28
CA ALA A 94 11.91 -7.40 -0.18
C ALA A 94 10.86 -7.26 0.93
N GLU A 95 10.45 -6.04 1.24
CA GLU A 95 9.42 -5.75 2.25
C GLU A 95 8.04 -6.30 1.83
N ILE A 96 7.61 -6.05 0.60
CA ILE A 96 6.34 -6.57 0.06
C ILE A 96 6.38 -8.10 0.05
N GLN A 97 7.46 -8.69 -0.46
CA GLN A 97 7.62 -10.15 -0.52
C GLN A 97 7.57 -10.78 0.86
N GLN A 98 8.26 -10.20 1.85
CA GLN A 98 8.24 -10.68 3.23
C GLN A 98 6.82 -10.71 3.79
N GLU A 99 6.10 -9.60 3.72
CA GLU A 99 4.77 -9.48 4.33
C GLU A 99 3.74 -10.36 3.63
N LEU A 100 3.78 -10.46 2.30
CA LEU A 100 2.90 -11.38 1.56
C LEU A 100 3.23 -12.84 1.87
N SER A 101 4.50 -13.19 2.05
CA SER A 101 4.95 -14.57 2.36
C SER A 101 4.49 -15.04 3.74
N TYR A 102 4.26 -14.16 4.70
CA TYR A 102 3.65 -14.51 5.98
C TYR A 102 2.17 -14.91 5.83
N ILE A 103 1.49 -14.42 4.80
CA ILE A 103 0.09 -14.78 4.52
C ILE A 103 0.03 -16.05 3.69
N LYS A 104 0.85 -16.13 2.64
CA LYS A 104 0.88 -17.26 1.69
C LYS A 104 2.26 -17.39 1.06
N LYS A 105 2.83 -18.58 1.07
CA LYS A 105 4.08 -18.87 0.35
C LYS A 105 3.86 -18.87 -1.18
N ASN A 106 4.94 -18.67 -1.92
CA ASN A 106 4.98 -18.73 -3.39
C ASN A 106 4.06 -17.70 -4.09
N ILE A 107 4.02 -16.48 -3.57
CA ILE A 107 3.40 -15.36 -4.26
C ILE A 107 4.41 -14.76 -5.22
N GLU A 108 4.01 -14.62 -6.49
CA GLU A 108 4.84 -14.06 -7.56
C GLU A 108 4.25 -12.72 -8.00
N PHE A 109 5.05 -11.68 -7.94
CA PHE A 109 4.66 -10.36 -8.39
C PHE A 109 5.81 -9.63 -9.10
N THR A 110 5.45 -8.74 -10.01
CA THR A 110 6.34 -7.76 -10.60
C THR A 110 5.98 -6.38 -10.06
N PHE A 111 6.96 -5.65 -9.52
CA PHE A 111 6.76 -4.31 -8.99
C PHE A 111 7.62 -3.31 -9.76
N THR A 112 6.98 -2.31 -10.35
CA THR A 112 7.64 -1.24 -11.09
C THR A 112 7.24 0.12 -10.50
N PRO A 113 8.12 0.76 -9.73
CA PRO A 113 7.88 2.12 -9.23
C PRO A 113 8.25 3.18 -10.26
N HIS A 114 7.45 4.25 -10.28
CA HIS A 114 7.68 5.42 -11.12
C HIS A 114 7.69 6.70 -10.27
N ILE A 115 8.50 7.67 -10.67
CA ILE A 115 8.43 9.04 -10.15
C ILE A 115 7.74 9.90 -11.19
N LEU A 116 6.73 10.63 -10.74
CA LEU A 116 5.92 11.54 -11.56
C LEU A 116 6.25 13.00 -11.20
N PRO A 117 5.96 13.96 -12.11
CA PRO A 117 6.17 15.39 -11.92
C PRO A 117 5.15 16.00 -10.95
N MET A 118 5.04 15.42 -9.77
CA MET A 118 4.24 15.90 -8.65
C MET A 118 5.03 15.75 -7.35
N PHE A 119 4.79 16.62 -6.37
CA PHE A 119 5.52 16.56 -5.12
C PHE A 119 5.10 15.36 -4.27
N ARG A 120 3.80 15.12 -4.10
CA ARG A 120 3.21 14.23 -3.08
C ARG A 120 2.14 13.32 -3.67
N GLY A 121 1.94 12.18 -3.05
CA GLY A 121 0.93 11.19 -3.39
C GLY A 121 1.51 9.93 -4.04
N ILE A 122 0.83 8.81 -3.82
CA ILE A 122 1.07 7.53 -4.51
C ILE A 122 -0.24 7.03 -5.10
N LEU A 123 -0.17 6.58 -6.35
CA LEU A 123 -1.20 5.79 -7.00
C LEU A 123 -0.60 4.47 -7.46
N SER A 124 -1.01 3.37 -6.86
CA SER A 124 -0.65 2.01 -7.27
C SER A 124 -1.76 1.41 -8.11
N THR A 125 -1.41 0.92 -9.30
CA THR A 125 -2.28 0.13 -10.17
C THR A 125 -1.84 -1.33 -10.11
N ILE A 126 -2.71 -2.22 -9.68
CA ILE A 126 -2.41 -3.63 -9.48
C ILE A 126 -3.28 -4.43 -10.44
N TYR A 127 -2.63 -5.14 -11.36
CA TYR A 127 -3.27 -6.04 -12.31
C TYR A 127 -3.14 -7.47 -11.81
N LEU A 128 -4.25 -8.19 -11.75
CA LEU A 128 -4.29 -9.57 -11.26
C LEU A 128 -5.45 -10.35 -11.88
N ASN A 129 -5.38 -11.66 -11.76
CA ASN A 129 -6.42 -12.55 -12.22
C ASN A 129 -7.35 -12.95 -11.07
N TYR A 130 -8.62 -13.16 -11.39
CA TYR A 130 -9.54 -13.81 -10.47
C TYR A 130 -9.11 -15.26 -10.23
N LYS A 131 -9.25 -15.72 -9.02
CA LYS A 131 -9.26 -17.17 -8.77
C LYS A 131 -10.61 -17.76 -9.14
N SER A 132 -10.63 -19.04 -9.51
CA SER A 132 -11.89 -19.75 -9.83
C SER A 132 -12.96 -19.50 -8.76
N LYS A 133 -14.21 -19.25 -9.19
CA LYS A 133 -15.35 -18.89 -8.33
C LYS A 133 -15.26 -17.50 -7.65
N SER A 134 -14.33 -16.64 -8.09
CA SER A 134 -14.26 -15.24 -7.67
C SER A 134 -14.78 -14.32 -8.77
N ASN A 135 -15.21 -13.12 -8.39
CA ASN A 135 -15.65 -12.07 -9.29
C ASN A 135 -15.49 -10.70 -8.62
N LEU A 136 -15.69 -9.63 -9.38
CA LEU A 136 -15.54 -8.27 -8.91
C LEU A 136 -16.39 -7.97 -7.67
N ASN A 137 -17.65 -8.39 -7.65
CA ASN A 137 -18.54 -8.14 -6.52
C ASN A 137 -18.07 -8.84 -5.24
N LYS A 138 -17.62 -10.08 -5.35
CA LYS A 138 -17.09 -10.84 -4.21
C LYS A 138 -15.84 -10.18 -3.63
N ILE A 139 -14.93 -9.71 -4.48
CA ILE A 139 -13.72 -9.00 -4.07
C ILE A 139 -14.05 -7.65 -3.41
N TYR A 140 -14.92 -6.86 -4.05
CA TYR A 140 -15.37 -5.58 -3.51
C TYR A 140 -16.03 -5.75 -2.13
N ASN A 141 -16.95 -6.70 -1.99
CA ASN A 141 -17.65 -6.95 -0.73
C ASN A 141 -16.69 -7.46 0.35
N GLU A 142 -15.70 -8.29 -0.01
CA GLU A 142 -14.69 -8.77 0.95
C GLU A 142 -13.83 -7.62 1.48
N LEU A 143 -13.34 -6.73 0.61
CA LEU A 143 -12.57 -5.56 1.04
C LEU A 143 -13.41 -4.63 1.91
N ARG A 144 -14.66 -4.36 1.55
CA ARG A 144 -15.57 -3.56 2.39
C ARG A 144 -15.78 -4.19 3.77
N ARG A 145 -16.03 -5.49 3.81
CA ARG A 145 -16.22 -6.23 5.07
C ARG A 145 -14.96 -6.22 5.92
N TYR A 146 -13.80 -6.41 5.29
CA TYR A 146 -12.51 -6.44 5.99
C TYR A 146 -12.19 -5.10 6.65
N TYR A 147 -12.39 -4.00 5.94
CA TYR A 147 -12.08 -2.64 6.38
C TYR A 147 -13.27 -1.87 6.99
N MET A 148 -14.36 -2.54 7.29
CA MET A 148 -15.60 -1.91 7.79
C MET A 148 -15.38 -1.03 9.02
N LYS A 149 -14.44 -1.40 9.88
CA LYS A 149 -14.10 -0.68 11.12
C LYS A 149 -12.89 0.26 10.96
N ASP A 150 -12.28 0.31 9.79
CA ASP A 150 -11.07 1.09 9.51
C ASP A 150 -11.43 2.39 8.81
N LYS A 151 -11.63 3.45 9.59
CA LYS A 151 -12.16 4.74 9.09
C LYS A 151 -11.24 5.45 8.09
N PHE A 152 -9.94 5.14 8.08
CA PHE A 152 -9.00 5.67 7.09
C PHE A 152 -9.01 4.90 5.75
N ILE A 153 -9.74 3.79 5.65
CA ILE A 153 -9.79 2.99 4.42
C ILE A 153 -11.15 3.16 3.73
N LYS A 154 -11.14 3.68 2.51
CA LYS A 154 -12.33 3.85 1.69
C LYS A 154 -12.31 2.88 0.51
N ILE A 155 -13.31 2.01 0.41
CA ILE A 155 -13.43 1.03 -0.67
C ILE A 155 -14.44 1.52 -1.70
N LEU A 156 -14.02 1.58 -2.96
CA LEU A 156 -14.77 2.06 -4.12
C LEU A 156 -14.89 0.94 -5.17
N LYS A 157 -15.83 1.10 -6.11
CA LYS A 157 -16.10 0.13 -7.16
C LYS A 157 -16.19 0.83 -8.51
N ASN A 158 -15.42 0.37 -9.49
CA ASN A 158 -15.37 0.91 -10.85
C ASN A 158 -15.17 2.43 -10.89
N LYS A 159 -14.40 2.99 -9.97
CA LYS A 159 -14.10 4.42 -9.90
C LYS A 159 -12.60 4.66 -10.09
N GLY A 160 -12.23 5.61 -10.95
CA GLY A 160 -10.87 6.13 -11.01
C GLY A 160 -10.48 6.81 -9.70
N LEU A 161 -9.21 6.77 -9.35
CA LEU A 161 -8.66 7.44 -8.16
C LEU A 161 -7.71 8.56 -8.57
N SER A 162 -7.70 9.61 -7.80
CA SER A 162 -6.71 10.69 -7.86
C SER A 162 -5.91 10.73 -6.57
N THR A 163 -4.61 11.05 -6.66
CA THR A 163 -3.80 11.35 -5.48
C THR A 163 -4.30 12.59 -4.75
N ASN A 164 -4.91 13.52 -5.48
CA ASN A 164 -5.50 14.74 -4.91
C ASN A 164 -6.58 14.47 -3.86
N ASP A 165 -7.28 13.34 -3.96
CA ASP A 165 -8.35 12.96 -3.02
C ASP A 165 -7.83 12.52 -1.64
N VAL A 166 -6.52 12.26 -1.52
CA VAL A 166 -5.91 11.69 -0.30
C VAL A 166 -4.70 12.45 0.22
N ILE A 167 -4.09 13.33 -0.57
CA ILE A 167 -2.96 14.15 -0.10
C ILE A 167 -3.35 14.98 1.12
N ASN A 168 -2.38 15.18 2.02
CA ASN A 168 -2.53 15.85 3.32
C ASN A 168 -3.49 15.12 4.29
N THR A 169 -3.83 13.85 4.03
CA THR A 169 -4.66 13.02 4.91
C THR A 169 -4.01 11.68 5.22
N ASN A 170 -4.50 11.00 6.27
CA ASN A 170 -4.12 9.63 6.58
C ASN A 170 -5.02 8.59 5.86
N ASN A 171 -5.75 9.01 4.85
CA ASN A 171 -6.67 8.15 4.12
C ASN A 171 -5.96 7.27 3.08
N CYS A 172 -6.52 6.09 2.87
CA CYS A 172 -6.24 5.23 1.73
C CYS A 172 -7.55 4.98 0.98
N GLN A 173 -7.58 5.28 -0.31
CA GLN A 173 -8.68 4.90 -1.19
C GLN A 173 -8.28 3.67 -2.00
N ILE A 174 -9.14 2.66 -2.03
CA ILE A 174 -8.95 1.43 -2.80
C ILE A 174 -10.15 1.28 -3.72
N SER A 175 -9.94 1.16 -5.02
CA SER A 175 -10.98 0.94 -6.01
C SER A 175 -10.81 -0.40 -6.71
N VAL A 176 -11.88 -1.19 -6.71
CA VAL A 176 -11.95 -2.48 -7.41
C VAL A 176 -12.59 -2.26 -8.76
N CYS A 177 -11.83 -2.42 -9.84
CA CYS A 177 -12.24 -2.08 -11.19
C CYS A 177 -12.30 -3.32 -12.11
N LYS A 178 -13.31 -3.39 -12.95
CA LYS A 178 -13.39 -4.39 -14.01
C LYS A 178 -12.34 -4.10 -15.09
N SER A 179 -11.78 -5.15 -15.65
CA SER A 179 -11.01 -5.10 -16.90
C SER A 179 -11.92 -5.43 -18.10
N LYS A 180 -11.53 -5.05 -19.32
CA LYS A 180 -12.16 -5.55 -20.56
C LYS A 180 -12.02 -7.07 -20.66
N ASP A 181 -10.85 -7.61 -20.29
CA ASP A 181 -10.66 -9.04 -20.11
C ASP A 181 -11.38 -9.50 -18.84
N LYS A 182 -12.41 -10.34 -19.00
CA LYS A 182 -13.25 -10.84 -17.91
C LYS A 182 -12.50 -11.72 -16.89
N LYS A 183 -11.31 -12.21 -17.23
CA LYS A 183 -10.45 -12.97 -16.30
C LYS A 183 -9.59 -12.08 -15.42
N LYS A 184 -9.45 -10.81 -15.77
CA LYS A 184 -8.59 -9.83 -15.10
C LYS A 184 -9.37 -8.87 -14.22
N LEU A 185 -8.68 -8.43 -13.17
CA LEU A 185 -9.12 -7.43 -12.22
C LEU A 185 -8.06 -6.33 -12.15
N ILE A 186 -8.50 -5.11 -12.00
CA ILE A 186 -7.62 -3.97 -11.72
C ILE A 186 -7.97 -3.45 -10.34
N ILE A 187 -6.98 -3.31 -9.47
CA ILE A 187 -7.12 -2.63 -8.20
C ILE A 187 -6.29 -1.36 -8.25
N LEU A 188 -6.94 -0.25 -7.94
CA LEU A 188 -6.29 1.04 -7.72
C LEU A 188 -6.17 1.27 -6.22
N SER A 189 -5.03 1.79 -5.77
CA SER A 189 -4.84 2.19 -4.38
C SER A 189 -4.12 3.54 -4.35
N SER A 190 -4.70 4.51 -3.64
CA SER A 190 -4.15 5.87 -3.54
C SER A 190 -3.95 6.28 -2.09
N ILE A 191 -2.79 6.85 -1.79
CA ILE A 191 -2.40 7.35 -0.46
C ILE A 191 -1.57 8.62 -0.56
N ASP A 192 -1.49 9.37 0.52
CA ASP A 192 -0.40 10.32 0.74
C ASP A 192 0.86 9.56 1.17
N ASN A 193 1.94 9.66 0.39
CA ASN A 193 3.18 8.94 0.65
C ASN A 193 3.95 9.41 1.89
N LEU A 194 3.71 10.64 2.36
CA LEU A 194 4.37 11.21 3.54
C LEU A 194 3.53 11.04 4.82
N ILE A 195 2.19 10.92 4.67
CA ILE A 195 1.27 10.77 5.81
C ILE A 195 0.90 9.28 5.95
N LYS A 196 -0.06 8.77 5.21
CA LYS A 196 -0.45 7.34 5.31
C LYS A 196 0.69 6.40 4.96
N GLY A 197 1.52 6.77 3.99
CA GLY A 197 2.73 6.02 3.62
C GLY A 197 3.97 6.32 4.48
N GLY A 198 3.84 7.08 5.56
CA GLY A 198 4.99 7.52 6.36
C GLY A 198 4.61 7.90 7.79
N ALA A 199 4.75 9.18 8.15
CA ALA A 199 4.58 9.66 9.52
C ALA A 199 3.17 9.43 10.08
N GLY A 200 2.13 9.57 9.26
CA GLY A 200 0.75 9.34 9.69
C GLY A 200 0.49 7.88 10.10
N GLN A 201 1.12 6.91 9.44
CA GLN A 201 1.05 5.50 9.86
C GLN A 201 1.71 5.30 11.23
N ALA A 202 2.80 5.99 11.53
CA ALA A 202 3.46 5.93 12.84
C ALA A 202 2.56 6.51 13.94
N VAL A 203 1.94 7.67 13.70
CA VAL A 203 0.96 8.28 14.63
C VAL A 203 -0.25 7.38 14.82
N GLN A 204 -0.76 6.77 13.74
CA GLN A 204 -1.88 5.82 13.83
C GLN A 204 -1.54 4.58 14.67
N ASN A 205 -0.32 4.04 14.55
CA ASN A 205 0.16 2.95 15.39
C ASN A 205 0.21 3.36 16.87
N LEU A 206 0.72 4.56 17.15
CA LEU A 206 0.78 5.11 18.49
C LEU A 206 -0.63 5.27 19.09
N ASN A 207 -1.54 5.88 18.33
CA ASN A 207 -2.94 6.04 18.77
C ASN A 207 -3.58 4.70 19.10
N PHE A 208 -3.33 3.68 18.28
CA PHE A 208 -3.86 2.33 18.54
C PHE A 208 -3.26 1.68 19.79
N ILE A 209 -1.93 1.77 19.98
CA ILE A 209 -1.23 1.13 21.10
C ILE A 209 -1.62 1.74 22.44
N TYR A 210 -1.78 3.07 22.48
CA TYR A 210 -2.10 3.81 23.71
C TYR A 210 -3.59 4.12 23.87
N ASN A 211 -4.46 3.53 23.04
CA ASN A 211 -5.92 3.72 23.08
C ASN A 211 -6.36 5.19 22.97
N PHE A 212 -5.62 6.00 22.21
CA PHE A 212 -6.05 7.35 21.87
C PHE A 212 -7.18 7.30 20.82
N LYS A 213 -7.81 8.44 20.55
CA LYS A 213 -8.76 8.53 19.43
C LYS A 213 -8.05 8.10 18.14
N PHE A 214 -8.73 7.31 17.31
CA PHE A 214 -8.12 6.75 16.08
C PHE A 214 -7.46 7.80 15.18
N ASN A 215 -7.98 9.02 15.20
CA ASN A 215 -7.54 10.15 14.38
C ASN A 215 -6.84 11.25 15.20
N GLU A 216 -6.39 11.00 16.41
CA GLU A 216 -5.66 11.99 17.19
C GLU A 216 -4.41 12.45 16.43
N GLY A 217 -4.31 13.78 16.14
CA GLY A 217 -3.25 14.34 15.31
C GLY A 217 -3.29 13.97 13.82
N LEU A 218 -4.33 13.28 13.33
CA LEU A 218 -4.50 12.85 11.94
C LEU A 218 -5.78 13.40 11.31
N LYS A 219 -5.67 13.72 10.00
CA LYS A 219 -6.81 14.12 9.16
C LYS A 219 -7.23 13.00 8.22
#